data_50d94658a12dd99c3961ed635e3004c9
#
_entry.id   50d94658a12dd99c3961ed635e3004c9
#
_cell.length_a   1.000
_cell.length_b   1.000
_cell.length_c   1.000
_cell.angle_alpha   90.00
_cell.angle_beta   90.00
_cell.angle_gamma   90.00
#
_symmetry.space_group_name_H-M   'P 1'
#
loop_
_entity.id
_entity.type
_entity.pdbx_description
1 polymer ?
#
loop_
_entity_poly.entity_id
_entity_poly.type
_entity_poly.pdbx_seq_one_letter_code
_entity_poly.pdbx_strand_id
1 'polypeptide(L)'
;MVNFAAMRRYEDTYKQKGLRKQLVDGIRQKGITDESVLSAIGNIPRHFFLDTAFESIAYDDRAFPIAEGQTISQPYTVAYQTQLLEIKPYEKVLEIGTGSGYQACVLAELKANVFTIERQRKLFDLFKSFPFKSQYPNLRLFYGDGYEGLSTYAPFDKVLVTAAAPYIPEKLVQQMKIGGKMVIPVGGQEVQRMLRITKTSDTESEQELFDNFSFVPMLAGKK
;
A
#
# COMPACT_ATOMS: atom_id res chain seq x y z
N MET A 1 -25.12 -26.33 -17.00
CA MET A 1 -24.19 -26.74 -15.92
C MET A 1 -23.71 -25.45 -15.25
N VAL A 2 -24.24 -25.15 -14.07
CA VAL A 2 -23.84 -23.98 -13.28
C VAL A 2 -22.48 -24.30 -12.70
N ASN A 3 -21.45 -23.57 -13.14
CA ASN A 3 -20.09 -23.71 -12.65
C ASN A 3 -20.05 -23.13 -11.22
N PHE A 4 -20.16 -23.97 -10.23
CA PHE A 4 -19.89 -23.62 -8.83
C PHE A 4 -18.38 -23.43 -8.67
N ALA A 5 -17.83 -22.35 -9.21
CA ALA A 5 -16.59 -21.81 -8.70
C ALA A 5 -16.85 -21.52 -7.21
N ALA A 6 -16.23 -22.31 -6.34
CA ALA A 6 -16.44 -22.25 -4.90
C ALA A 6 -16.30 -20.77 -4.47
N MET A 7 -17.41 -20.19 -4.04
CA MET A 7 -17.46 -18.81 -3.56
C MET A 7 -16.51 -18.76 -2.36
N ARG A 8 -15.37 -18.07 -2.51
CA ARG A 8 -14.36 -17.97 -1.47
C ARG A 8 -15.04 -17.46 -0.20
N ARG A 9 -15.00 -18.25 0.88
CA ARG A 9 -15.48 -17.78 2.19
C ARG A 9 -14.39 -16.90 2.79
N TYR A 10 -14.71 -15.62 2.97
CA TYR A 10 -13.88 -14.68 3.71
C TYR A 10 -14.18 -14.85 5.20
N GLU A 11 -13.58 -15.87 5.83
CA GLU A 11 -13.75 -16.18 7.25
C GLU A 11 -12.47 -15.85 8.01
N ASP A 12 -12.59 -15.00 9.04
CA ASP A 12 -11.47 -14.64 9.91
C ASP A 12 -11.56 -15.43 11.22
N THR A 13 -11.04 -16.65 11.20
CA THR A 13 -11.10 -17.59 12.32
C THR A 13 -10.22 -17.14 13.49
N TYR A 14 -10.43 -17.75 14.67
CA TYR A 14 -9.58 -17.51 15.85
C TYR A 14 -8.10 -17.84 15.57
N LYS A 15 -7.81 -18.85 14.73
CA LYS A 15 -6.45 -19.19 14.32
C LYS A 15 -5.80 -18.03 13.55
N GLN A 16 -6.48 -17.48 12.53
CA GLN A 16 -5.95 -16.35 11.76
C GLN A 16 -5.79 -15.10 12.63
N LYS A 17 -6.71 -14.81 13.54
CA LYS A 17 -6.57 -13.73 14.51
C LYS A 17 -5.35 -13.90 15.42
N GLY A 18 -5.09 -15.12 15.89
CA GLY A 18 -3.89 -15.46 16.68
C GLY A 18 -2.59 -15.24 15.91
N LEU A 19 -2.51 -15.73 14.67
CA LEU A 19 -1.36 -15.54 13.79
C LEU A 19 -1.12 -14.06 13.47
N ARG A 20 -2.19 -13.29 13.21
CA ARG A 20 -2.11 -11.85 12.97
C ARG A 20 -1.59 -11.08 14.18
N LYS A 21 -2.01 -11.47 15.39
CA LYS A 21 -1.46 -10.88 16.62
C LYS A 21 0.04 -11.15 16.74
N GLN A 22 0.49 -12.40 16.51
CA GLN A 22 1.91 -12.74 16.52
C GLN A 22 2.71 -11.94 15.49
N LEU A 23 2.15 -11.75 14.28
CA LEU A 23 2.76 -10.90 13.26
C LEU A 23 2.93 -9.46 13.76
N VAL A 24 1.89 -8.85 14.33
CA VAL A 24 1.94 -7.47 14.87
C VAL A 24 3.00 -7.35 15.97
N ASP A 25 3.05 -8.32 16.88
CA ASP A 25 4.07 -8.35 17.95
C ASP A 25 5.50 -8.46 17.36
N GLY A 26 5.69 -9.27 16.31
CA GLY A 26 6.97 -9.37 15.60
C GLY A 26 7.37 -8.08 14.87
N ILE A 27 6.42 -7.39 14.25
CA ILE A 27 6.63 -6.10 13.59
C ILE A 27 7.02 -5.02 14.61
N ARG A 28 6.36 -5.00 15.77
CA ARG A 28 6.71 -4.10 16.89
C ARG A 28 8.15 -4.33 17.36
N GLN A 29 8.57 -5.58 17.53
CA GLN A 29 9.93 -5.93 17.92
C GLN A 29 10.99 -5.50 16.89
N LYS A 30 10.60 -5.33 15.62
CA LYS A 30 11.45 -4.83 14.54
C LYS A 30 11.54 -3.29 14.48
N GLY A 31 10.95 -2.58 15.45
CA GLY A 31 11.07 -1.12 15.59
C GLY A 31 9.92 -0.30 15.02
N ILE A 32 8.79 -0.92 14.67
CA ILE A 32 7.57 -0.15 14.40
C ILE A 32 6.95 0.26 15.74
N THR A 33 6.84 1.57 15.96
CA THR A 33 6.39 2.16 17.23
C THR A 33 5.04 2.88 17.12
N ASP A 34 4.55 3.13 15.92
CA ASP A 34 3.23 3.74 15.71
C ASP A 34 2.12 2.72 16.00
N GLU A 35 1.49 2.84 17.18
CA GLU A 35 0.42 1.95 17.61
C GLU A 35 -0.82 2.02 16.72
N SER A 36 -1.06 3.14 16.04
CA SER A 36 -2.18 3.25 15.08
C SER A 36 -1.92 2.39 13.84
N VAL A 37 -0.70 2.36 13.34
CA VAL A 37 -0.26 1.49 12.23
C VAL A 37 -0.32 0.02 12.64
N LEU A 38 0.20 -0.33 13.81
CA LEU A 38 0.15 -1.69 14.34
C LEU A 38 -1.29 -2.18 14.53
N SER A 39 -2.17 -1.32 15.04
CA SER A 39 -3.59 -1.59 15.17
C SER A 39 -4.27 -1.81 13.81
N ALA A 40 -3.99 -0.96 12.82
CA ALA A 40 -4.54 -1.09 11.47
C ALA A 40 -4.15 -2.44 10.83
N ILE A 41 -2.89 -2.85 10.93
CA ILE A 41 -2.43 -4.17 10.47
C ILE A 41 -3.11 -5.30 11.26
N GLY A 42 -3.31 -5.11 12.57
CA GLY A 42 -4.00 -6.04 13.45
C GLY A 42 -5.49 -6.24 13.14
N ASN A 43 -6.13 -5.24 12.56
CA ASN A 43 -7.56 -5.28 12.21
C ASN A 43 -7.84 -5.92 10.85
N ILE A 44 -6.86 -5.89 9.91
CA ILE A 44 -7.10 -6.32 8.54
C ILE A 44 -6.68 -7.80 8.33
N PRO A 45 -7.60 -8.66 7.91
CA PRO A 45 -7.30 -10.08 7.66
C PRO A 45 -6.51 -10.24 6.34
N ARG A 46 -5.18 -10.20 6.43
CA ARG A 46 -4.25 -10.24 5.30
C ARG A 46 -4.49 -11.44 4.37
N HIS A 47 -4.88 -12.59 4.92
CA HIS A 47 -5.17 -13.80 4.14
C HIS A 47 -6.32 -13.61 3.14
N PHE A 48 -7.17 -12.61 3.29
CA PHE A 48 -8.21 -12.29 2.29
C PHE A 48 -7.63 -11.74 0.98
N PHE A 49 -6.44 -11.15 1.02
CA PHE A 49 -5.76 -10.49 -0.09
C PHE A 49 -4.77 -11.40 -0.84
N LEU A 50 -4.71 -12.67 -0.47
CA LEU A 50 -3.81 -13.67 -1.03
C LEU A 50 -4.59 -14.79 -1.71
N ASP A 51 -3.93 -15.52 -2.60
CA ASP A 51 -4.45 -16.79 -3.08
C ASP A 51 -4.62 -17.78 -1.92
N THR A 52 -5.62 -18.66 -2.00
CA THR A 52 -5.89 -19.68 -0.97
C THR A 52 -4.70 -20.61 -0.71
N ALA A 53 -3.83 -20.80 -1.71
CA ALA A 53 -2.59 -21.59 -1.55
C ALA A 53 -1.64 -20.98 -0.51
N PHE A 54 -1.72 -19.67 -0.26
CA PHE A 54 -0.88 -18.97 0.73
C PHE A 54 -1.59 -18.70 2.06
N GLU A 55 -2.83 -19.14 2.23
CA GLU A 55 -3.63 -18.80 3.41
C GLU A 55 -2.98 -19.24 4.73
N SER A 56 -2.35 -20.42 4.76
CA SER A 56 -1.70 -20.96 5.96
C SER A 56 -0.46 -20.17 6.42
N ILE A 57 0.18 -19.45 5.50
CA ILE A 57 1.41 -18.67 5.70
C ILE A 57 1.21 -17.18 5.47
N ALA A 58 -0.06 -16.74 5.35
CA ALA A 58 -0.42 -15.36 5.04
C ALA A 58 0.11 -14.33 6.06
N TYR A 59 0.41 -14.78 7.27
CA TYR A 59 0.92 -13.97 8.37
C TYR A 59 2.42 -14.11 8.60
N ASP A 60 3.13 -14.82 7.71
CA ASP A 60 4.60 -14.74 7.66
C ASP A 60 5.00 -13.33 7.24
N ASP A 61 6.03 -12.77 7.90
CA ASP A 61 6.53 -11.43 7.58
C ASP A 61 7.40 -11.45 6.31
N ARG A 62 6.76 -11.71 5.17
CA ARG A 62 7.36 -11.73 3.83
C ARG A 62 6.38 -11.31 2.75
N ALA A 63 6.92 -10.94 1.58
CA ALA A 63 6.13 -10.70 0.37
C ALA A 63 5.63 -12.03 -0.24
N PHE A 64 4.47 -11.98 -0.92
CA PHE A 64 3.93 -13.11 -1.66
C PHE A 64 3.54 -12.68 -3.08
N PRO A 65 3.64 -13.58 -4.07
CA PRO A 65 3.20 -13.28 -5.42
C PRO A 65 1.68 -13.10 -5.47
N ILE A 66 1.25 -12.17 -6.32
CA ILE A 66 -0.14 -12.00 -6.74
C ILE A 66 -0.22 -12.06 -8.28
N ALA A 67 -1.39 -11.79 -8.85
CA ALA A 67 -1.54 -11.78 -10.31
C ALA A 67 -0.59 -10.76 -11.01
N GLU A 68 -0.41 -10.91 -12.32
CA GLU A 68 0.36 -10.02 -13.19
C GLU A 68 1.85 -9.85 -12.82
N GLY A 69 2.45 -10.86 -12.17
CA GLY A 69 3.85 -10.80 -11.74
C GLY A 69 4.13 -9.76 -10.65
N GLN A 70 3.08 -9.32 -9.96
CA GLN A 70 3.19 -8.38 -8.84
C GLN A 70 3.24 -9.12 -7.50
N THR A 71 3.45 -8.38 -6.42
CA THR A 71 3.51 -8.93 -5.06
C THR A 71 2.63 -8.14 -4.11
N ILE A 72 2.08 -8.82 -3.10
CA ILE A 72 1.65 -8.15 -1.87
C ILE A 72 2.90 -7.94 -1.01
N SER A 73 3.17 -6.70 -0.62
CA SER A 73 4.37 -6.33 0.13
C SER A 73 4.45 -7.06 1.48
N GLN A 74 5.68 -7.28 1.97
CA GLN A 74 5.96 -7.78 3.30
C GLN A 74 5.25 -6.92 4.37
N PRO A 75 4.61 -7.51 5.38
CA PRO A 75 3.90 -6.76 6.42
C PRO A 75 4.76 -5.70 7.14
N TYR A 76 6.02 -6.03 7.46
CA TYR A 76 6.96 -5.06 8.01
C TYR A 76 7.17 -3.86 7.06
N THR A 77 7.33 -4.09 5.77
CA THR A 77 7.49 -3.03 4.77
C THR A 77 6.25 -2.13 4.69
N VAL A 78 5.05 -2.73 4.74
CA VAL A 78 3.77 -2.00 4.81
C VAL A 78 3.74 -1.10 6.05
N ALA A 79 4.07 -1.65 7.23
CA ALA A 79 4.10 -0.90 8.47
C ALA A 79 5.13 0.24 8.43
N TYR A 80 6.33 -0.05 7.95
CA TYR A 80 7.44 0.89 7.86
C TYR A 80 7.10 2.09 6.97
N GLN A 81 6.62 1.85 5.75
CA GLN A 81 6.20 2.92 4.85
C GLN A 81 5.04 3.75 5.45
N THR A 82 4.07 3.09 6.07
CA THR A 82 2.91 3.76 6.65
C THR A 82 3.30 4.63 7.84
N GLN A 83 4.20 4.15 8.72
CA GLN A 83 4.73 4.93 9.86
C GLN A 83 5.50 6.16 9.37
N LEU A 84 6.34 6.04 8.33
CA LEU A 84 7.09 7.18 7.77
C LEU A 84 6.20 8.27 7.18
N LEU A 85 4.99 7.96 6.73
CA LEU A 85 4.04 8.95 6.23
C LEU A 85 3.45 9.84 7.33
N GLU A 86 3.42 9.37 8.59
CA GLU A 86 2.82 10.11 9.71
C GLU A 86 1.39 10.55 9.41
N ILE A 87 0.53 9.60 9.06
CA ILE A 87 -0.84 9.86 8.60
C ILE A 87 -1.70 10.34 9.77
N LYS A 88 -2.46 11.41 9.54
CA LYS A 88 -3.50 11.86 10.44
C LYS A 88 -4.88 11.50 9.87
N PRO A 89 -5.88 11.26 10.72
CA PRO A 89 -7.24 10.99 10.26
C PRO A 89 -7.74 12.07 9.29
N TYR A 90 -8.45 11.63 8.23
CA TYR A 90 -9.07 12.45 7.19
C TYR A 90 -8.09 13.12 6.21
N GLU A 91 -6.77 12.94 6.36
CA GLU A 91 -5.81 13.37 5.35
C GLU A 91 -6.05 12.68 4.00
N LYS A 92 -5.84 13.40 2.91
CA LYS A 92 -5.88 12.86 1.54
C LYS A 92 -4.58 12.14 1.24
N VAL A 93 -4.66 10.84 1.02
CA VAL A 93 -3.51 9.99 0.71
C VAL A 93 -3.63 9.47 -0.72
N LEU A 94 -2.61 9.73 -1.54
CA LEU A 94 -2.45 9.12 -2.86
C LEU A 94 -1.54 7.90 -2.72
N GLU A 95 -2.03 6.74 -3.11
CA GLU A 95 -1.24 5.50 -3.22
C GLU A 95 -0.99 5.16 -4.68
N ILE A 96 0.26 4.86 -5.03
CA ILE A 96 0.67 4.39 -6.36
C ILE A 96 1.00 2.90 -6.27
N GLY A 97 0.22 2.08 -6.97
CA GLY A 97 0.34 0.63 -6.96
C GLY A 97 -0.65 -0.04 -5.99
N THR A 98 -1.93 -0.13 -6.38
CA THR A 98 -2.96 -0.79 -5.56
C THR A 98 -2.63 -2.26 -5.29
N GLY A 99 -2.16 -2.99 -6.32
CA GLY A 99 -1.83 -4.40 -6.23
C GLY A 99 -3.01 -5.24 -5.71
N SER A 100 -2.80 -5.90 -4.56
CA SER A 100 -3.85 -6.65 -3.87
C SER A 100 -4.90 -5.76 -3.18
N GLY A 101 -4.58 -4.48 -2.94
CA GLY A 101 -5.37 -3.53 -2.15
C GLY A 101 -5.13 -3.60 -0.64
N TYR A 102 -4.21 -4.44 -0.17
CA TYR A 102 -3.93 -4.57 1.26
C TYR A 102 -3.41 -3.27 1.86
N GLN A 103 -2.41 -2.64 1.23
CA GLN A 103 -1.87 -1.36 1.69
C GLN A 103 -2.94 -0.25 1.65
N ALA A 104 -3.76 -0.19 0.58
CA ALA A 104 -4.87 0.76 0.50
C ALA A 104 -5.86 0.62 1.67
N CYS A 105 -6.18 -0.63 2.07
CA CYS A 105 -7.04 -0.89 3.23
C CYS A 105 -6.36 -0.50 4.55
N VAL A 106 -5.03 -0.70 4.70
CA VAL A 106 -4.28 -0.24 5.89
C VAL A 106 -4.35 1.28 6.02
N LEU A 107 -4.17 2.02 4.91
CA LEU A 107 -4.31 3.48 4.90
C LEU A 107 -5.74 3.92 5.26
N ALA A 108 -6.75 3.22 4.72
CA ALA A 108 -8.16 3.52 4.98
C ALA A 108 -8.58 3.22 6.43
N GLU A 109 -8.00 2.17 7.05
CA GLU A 109 -8.20 1.81 8.46
C GLU A 109 -7.69 2.91 9.40
N LEU A 110 -6.62 3.62 9.01
CA LEU A 110 -6.12 4.83 9.69
C LEU A 110 -7.04 6.05 9.51
N LYS A 111 -8.22 5.88 8.92
CA LYS A 111 -9.20 6.92 8.62
C LYS A 111 -8.71 7.97 7.60
N ALA A 112 -7.70 7.65 6.79
CA ALA A 112 -7.30 8.48 5.68
C ALA A 112 -8.35 8.45 4.55
N ASN A 113 -8.45 9.54 3.77
CA ASN A 113 -9.18 9.56 2.51
C ASN A 113 -8.25 9.04 1.40
N VAL A 114 -8.36 7.77 1.05
CA VAL A 114 -7.42 7.07 0.18
C VAL A 114 -7.84 7.16 -1.29
N PHE A 115 -6.88 7.55 -2.13
CA PHE A 115 -6.95 7.54 -3.59
C PHE A 115 -5.86 6.62 -4.09
N THR A 116 -6.21 5.45 -4.61
CA THR A 116 -5.22 4.45 -5.06
C THR A 116 -5.29 4.22 -6.56
N ILE A 117 -4.12 4.16 -7.21
CA ILE A 117 -3.98 3.96 -8.66
C ILE A 117 -3.41 2.58 -8.96
N GLU A 118 -4.06 1.89 -9.88
CA GLU A 118 -3.58 0.62 -10.45
C GLU A 118 -3.43 0.73 -11.97
N ARG A 119 -2.26 0.32 -12.50
CA ARG A 119 -1.97 0.32 -13.94
C ARG A 119 -2.36 -0.99 -14.64
N GLN A 120 -2.38 -2.09 -13.89
CA GLN A 120 -2.72 -3.42 -14.38
C GLN A 120 -4.23 -3.61 -14.36
N ARG A 121 -4.86 -3.71 -15.54
CA ARG A 121 -6.33 -3.82 -15.66
C ARG A 121 -6.89 -4.97 -14.84
N LYS A 122 -6.23 -6.12 -14.87
CA LYS A 122 -6.69 -7.30 -14.15
C LYS A 122 -6.67 -7.11 -12.62
N LEU A 123 -5.61 -6.48 -12.05
CA LEU A 123 -5.54 -6.17 -10.62
C LEU A 123 -6.58 -5.13 -10.23
N PHE A 124 -6.76 -4.10 -11.05
CA PHE A 124 -7.81 -3.10 -10.86
C PHE A 124 -9.20 -3.76 -10.78
N ASP A 125 -9.55 -4.64 -11.74
CA ASP A 125 -10.87 -5.30 -11.78
C ASP A 125 -11.05 -6.28 -10.60
N LEU A 126 -9.99 -7.00 -10.20
CA LEU A 126 -10.00 -7.87 -9.02
C LEU A 126 -10.29 -7.07 -7.74
N PHE A 127 -9.57 -5.98 -7.50
CA PHE A 127 -9.79 -5.19 -6.29
C PHE A 127 -11.09 -4.38 -6.34
N LYS A 128 -11.53 -3.95 -7.53
CA LYS A 128 -12.83 -3.28 -7.72
C LYS A 128 -13.99 -4.16 -7.27
N SER A 129 -13.92 -5.45 -7.56
CA SER A 129 -14.96 -6.45 -7.21
C SER A 129 -14.74 -7.10 -5.84
N PHE A 130 -13.68 -6.74 -5.12
CA PHE A 130 -13.33 -7.36 -3.85
C PHE A 130 -14.32 -6.98 -2.74
N PRO A 131 -15.06 -7.94 -2.14
CA PRO A 131 -16.13 -7.64 -1.20
C PRO A 131 -15.67 -6.88 0.04
N PHE A 132 -14.47 -7.19 0.55
CA PHE A 132 -13.91 -6.56 1.74
C PHE A 132 -13.69 -5.04 1.57
N LYS A 133 -13.45 -4.59 0.32
CA LYS A 133 -13.31 -3.16 -0.02
C LYS A 133 -14.54 -2.33 0.38
N SER A 134 -15.74 -2.91 0.38
CA SER A 134 -16.98 -2.20 0.75
C SER A 134 -17.01 -1.70 2.19
N GLN A 135 -16.15 -2.23 3.05
CA GLN A 135 -15.98 -1.76 4.44
C GLN A 135 -15.26 -0.39 4.52
N TYR A 136 -14.64 0.06 3.42
CA TYR A 136 -13.86 1.29 3.35
C TYR A 136 -14.47 2.31 2.37
N PRO A 137 -15.53 3.06 2.76
CA PRO A 137 -16.15 4.09 1.90
C PRO A 137 -15.20 5.27 1.63
N ASN A 138 -14.16 5.43 2.45
CA ASN A 138 -13.09 6.41 2.31
C ASN A 138 -11.97 5.99 1.33
N LEU A 139 -12.11 4.84 0.61
CA LEU A 139 -11.15 4.33 -0.36
C LEU A 139 -11.70 4.41 -1.78
N ARG A 140 -11.01 5.14 -2.66
CA ARG A 140 -11.34 5.34 -4.08
C ARG A 140 -10.26 4.73 -4.95
N LEU A 141 -10.67 3.85 -5.89
CA LEU A 141 -9.78 3.13 -6.79
C LEU A 141 -9.84 3.73 -8.20
N PHE A 142 -8.66 3.95 -8.80
CA PHE A 142 -8.49 4.51 -10.14
C PHE A 142 -7.65 3.58 -11.01
N TYR A 143 -8.06 3.44 -12.28
CA TYR A 143 -7.26 2.78 -13.30
C TYR A 143 -6.43 3.83 -14.03
N GLY A 144 -5.10 3.79 -13.87
CA GLY A 144 -4.26 4.85 -14.38
C GLY A 144 -2.77 4.55 -14.37
N ASP A 145 -2.00 5.46 -14.93
CA ASP A 145 -0.54 5.49 -14.83
C ASP A 145 -0.13 6.15 -13.50
N GLY A 146 0.64 5.42 -12.69
CA GLY A 146 1.13 5.92 -11.41
C GLY A 146 2.05 7.14 -11.52
N TYR A 147 2.82 7.26 -12.62
CA TYR A 147 3.68 8.44 -12.84
C TYR A 147 2.88 9.73 -13.07
N GLU A 148 1.66 9.62 -13.59
CA GLU A 148 0.79 10.77 -13.81
C GLU A 148 0.06 11.22 -12.53
N GLY A 149 -0.09 10.34 -11.55
CA GLY A 149 -0.84 10.60 -10.34
C GLY A 149 -2.33 10.85 -10.61
N LEU A 150 -2.94 11.73 -9.81
CA LEU A 150 -4.36 12.11 -9.90
C LEU A 150 -4.51 13.62 -9.74
N SER A 151 -4.03 14.41 -10.70
CA SER A 151 -4.02 15.88 -10.66
C SER A 151 -5.40 16.48 -10.39
N THR A 152 -6.48 15.88 -10.92
CA THR A 152 -7.87 16.29 -10.67
C THR A 152 -8.26 16.27 -9.18
N TYR A 153 -7.59 15.42 -8.38
CA TYR A 153 -7.86 15.29 -6.96
C TYR A 153 -6.80 15.93 -6.07
N ALA A 154 -5.74 16.47 -6.66
CA ALA A 154 -4.70 17.22 -5.95
C ALA A 154 -5.28 18.48 -5.26
N PRO A 155 -4.61 19.02 -4.23
CA PRO A 155 -3.38 18.51 -3.64
C PRO A 155 -3.63 17.42 -2.60
N PHE A 156 -2.60 16.55 -2.39
CA PHE A 156 -2.59 15.47 -1.41
C PHE A 156 -1.76 15.83 -0.18
N ASP A 157 -2.20 15.41 0.99
CA ASP A 157 -1.44 15.54 2.24
C ASP A 157 -0.27 14.53 2.27
N LYS A 158 -0.51 13.33 1.74
CA LYS A 158 0.48 12.24 1.71
C LYS A 158 0.48 11.54 0.36
N VAL A 159 1.65 11.04 -0.05
CA VAL A 159 1.81 10.19 -1.23
C VAL A 159 2.60 8.94 -0.83
N LEU A 160 2.08 7.76 -1.15
CA LEU A 160 2.76 6.49 -0.94
C LEU A 160 3.01 5.80 -2.28
N VAL A 161 4.27 5.47 -2.55
CA VAL A 161 4.64 4.67 -3.72
C VAL A 161 5.04 3.27 -3.27
N THR A 162 4.32 2.25 -3.73
CA THR A 162 4.51 0.84 -3.35
C THR A 162 5.25 0.03 -4.42
N ALA A 163 5.97 0.71 -5.30
CA ALA A 163 6.80 0.13 -6.36
C ALA A 163 8.13 0.88 -6.46
N ALA A 164 9.20 0.20 -6.91
CA ALA A 164 10.53 0.79 -7.06
C ALA A 164 10.57 1.80 -8.21
N ALA A 165 10.86 3.05 -7.90
CA ALA A 165 11.04 4.11 -8.90
C ALA A 165 12.53 4.33 -9.18
N PRO A 166 12.96 4.48 -10.46
CA PRO A 166 14.36 4.79 -10.78
C PRO A 166 14.77 6.21 -10.37
N TYR A 167 13.80 7.09 -10.20
CA TYR A 167 13.96 8.49 -9.77
C TYR A 167 12.67 8.97 -9.08
N ILE A 168 12.74 10.11 -8.42
CA ILE A 168 11.57 10.74 -7.77
C ILE A 168 10.66 11.32 -8.87
N PRO A 169 9.39 10.88 -9.00
CA PRO A 169 8.48 11.41 -10.01
C PRO A 169 8.03 12.84 -9.65
N GLU A 170 8.53 13.83 -10.37
CA GLU A 170 8.25 15.26 -10.10
C GLU A 170 6.75 15.58 -10.12
N LYS A 171 5.99 14.98 -11.04
CA LYS A 171 4.52 15.15 -11.10
C LYS A 171 3.82 14.77 -9.81
N LEU A 172 4.33 13.77 -9.06
CA LEU A 172 3.77 13.38 -7.78
C LEU A 172 4.10 14.40 -6.69
N VAL A 173 5.33 14.95 -6.69
CA VAL A 173 5.73 16.01 -5.76
C VAL A 173 4.89 17.28 -5.98
N GLN A 174 4.65 17.65 -7.25
CA GLN A 174 3.80 18.79 -7.60
C GLN A 174 2.37 18.64 -7.10
N GLN A 175 1.85 17.42 -7.03
CA GLN A 175 0.51 17.12 -6.52
C GLN A 175 0.42 17.07 -4.98
N MET A 176 1.51 17.28 -4.26
CA MET A 176 1.52 17.36 -2.79
C MET A 176 1.20 18.77 -2.31
N LYS A 177 0.59 18.86 -1.13
CA LYS A 177 0.51 20.13 -0.37
C LYS A 177 1.91 20.54 0.12
N ILE A 178 2.12 21.81 0.34
CA ILE A 178 3.26 22.31 1.14
C ILE A 178 3.14 21.69 2.54
N GLY A 179 4.23 21.13 3.07
CA GLY A 179 4.25 20.31 4.28
C GLY A 179 3.78 18.87 4.10
N GLY A 180 3.31 18.50 2.89
CA GLY A 180 2.94 17.12 2.55
C GLY A 180 4.16 16.21 2.48
N LYS A 181 3.96 14.91 2.73
CA LYS A 181 5.03 13.90 2.74
C LYS A 181 4.79 12.83 1.68
N MET A 182 5.84 12.42 0.98
CA MET A 182 5.86 11.26 0.10
C MET A 182 6.84 10.22 0.64
N VAL A 183 6.43 8.95 0.68
CA VAL A 183 7.32 7.82 0.96
C VAL A 183 7.42 6.97 -0.30
N ILE A 184 8.66 6.76 -0.77
CA ILE A 184 8.95 6.13 -2.05
C ILE A 184 10.26 5.34 -2.00
N PRO A 185 10.30 4.08 -2.50
CA PRO A 185 11.54 3.35 -2.72
C PRO A 185 12.20 3.79 -4.05
N VAL A 186 13.40 4.37 -3.97
CA VAL A 186 14.14 4.86 -5.14
C VAL A 186 15.44 4.08 -5.33
N GLY A 187 15.68 3.62 -6.54
CA GLY A 187 16.92 2.89 -6.87
C GLY A 187 16.80 1.96 -8.07
N GLY A 188 17.80 1.08 -8.22
CA GLY A 188 17.89 0.09 -9.29
C GLY A 188 16.97 -1.12 -9.08
N GLN A 189 17.19 -2.17 -9.90
CA GLN A 189 16.30 -3.34 -9.91
C GLN A 189 16.42 -4.22 -8.66
N GLU A 190 17.61 -4.33 -8.04
CA GLU A 190 17.84 -5.26 -6.94
C GLU A 190 17.51 -4.66 -5.57
N VAL A 191 17.97 -3.43 -5.33
CA VAL A 191 17.85 -2.75 -4.04
C VAL A 191 17.44 -1.30 -4.24
N GLN A 192 16.48 -0.85 -3.45
CA GLN A 192 16.04 0.54 -3.42
C GLN A 192 16.20 1.11 -2.02
N ARG A 193 16.58 2.39 -1.97
CA ARG A 193 16.59 3.18 -0.75
C ARG A 193 15.19 3.73 -0.48
N MET A 194 14.66 3.54 0.72
CA MET A 194 13.43 4.21 1.11
C MET A 194 13.71 5.68 1.36
N LEU A 195 12.96 6.56 0.70
CA LEU A 195 13.03 8.00 0.87
C LEU A 195 11.72 8.51 1.45
N ARG A 196 11.84 9.52 2.33
CA ARG A 196 10.74 10.41 2.68
C ARG A 196 11.05 11.80 2.12
N ILE A 197 10.11 12.34 1.36
CA ILE A 197 10.20 13.65 0.72
C ILE A 197 9.16 14.54 1.35
N THR A 198 9.58 15.68 1.90
CA THR A 198 8.67 16.69 2.45
C THR A 198 8.69 17.91 1.53
N LYS A 199 7.54 18.26 0.94
CA LYS A 199 7.43 19.45 0.09
C LYS A 199 7.47 20.71 0.95
N THR A 200 8.49 21.55 0.79
CA THR A 200 8.71 22.77 1.61
C THR A 200 8.17 24.03 0.95
N SER A 201 8.16 24.08 -0.40
CA SER A 201 7.56 25.14 -1.20
C SER A 201 7.01 24.57 -2.51
N ASP A 202 6.56 25.44 -3.42
CA ASP A 202 6.10 24.97 -4.75
C ASP A 202 7.23 24.38 -5.60
N THR A 203 8.47 24.77 -5.34
CA THR A 203 9.65 24.39 -6.12
C THR A 203 10.68 23.59 -5.33
N GLU A 204 10.54 23.46 -4.02
CA GLU A 204 11.54 22.84 -3.14
C GLU A 204 10.97 21.69 -2.30
N SER A 205 11.81 20.74 -2.01
CA SER A 205 11.50 19.62 -1.11
C SER A 205 12.75 19.17 -0.35
N GLU A 206 12.56 18.75 0.89
CA GLU A 206 13.58 18.07 1.68
C GLU A 206 13.48 16.56 1.50
N GLN A 207 14.63 15.88 1.58
CA GLN A 207 14.73 14.45 1.42
C GLN A 207 15.43 13.80 2.61
N GLU A 208 14.82 12.75 3.13
CA GLU A 208 15.38 11.92 4.19
C GLU A 208 15.59 10.50 3.65
N LEU A 209 16.74 9.90 3.94
CA LEU A 209 17.14 8.57 3.51
C LEU A 209 16.95 7.57 4.66
N PHE A 210 16.33 6.44 4.38
CA PHE A 210 16.09 5.36 5.33
C PHE A 210 16.71 4.04 4.86
N ASP A 211 16.21 2.91 5.32
CA ASP A 211 16.74 1.58 5.04
C ASP A 211 16.55 1.13 3.59
N ASN A 212 17.23 0.05 3.24
CA ASN A 212 17.14 -0.60 1.94
C ASN A 212 15.98 -1.60 1.91
N PHE A 213 15.29 -1.63 0.77
CA PHE A 213 14.18 -2.53 0.50
C PHE A 213 14.27 -3.10 -0.92
N SER A 214 13.45 -4.11 -1.21
CA SER A 214 13.29 -4.65 -2.56
C SER A 214 11.82 -4.61 -2.96
N PHE A 215 11.53 -3.93 -4.05
CA PHE A 215 10.18 -3.78 -4.62
C PHE A 215 10.15 -4.20 -6.08
N VAL A 216 8.97 -4.56 -6.56
CA VAL A 216 8.70 -4.65 -8.00
C VAL A 216 8.85 -3.28 -8.65
N PRO A 217 9.31 -3.20 -9.93
CA PRO A 217 9.56 -1.92 -10.58
C PRO A 217 8.28 -1.13 -10.82
N MET A 218 8.36 0.20 -10.64
CA MET A 218 7.36 1.15 -11.08
C MET A 218 7.44 1.30 -12.60
N LEU A 219 6.36 0.99 -13.29
CA LEU A 219 6.31 1.00 -14.76
C LEU A 219 5.33 2.08 -15.25
N ALA A 220 5.69 2.76 -16.32
CA ALA A 220 4.84 3.76 -16.96
C ALA A 220 3.72 3.13 -17.79
N GLY A 221 2.69 3.91 -18.07
CA GLY A 221 1.55 3.54 -18.90
C GLY A 221 0.56 2.59 -18.20
N LYS A 222 -0.57 2.37 -18.86
CA LYS A 222 -1.61 1.39 -18.46
C LYS A 222 -1.37 0.07 -19.18
N LYS A 223 -1.75 -1.04 -18.55
CA LYS A 223 -1.65 -2.37 -19.16
C LYS A 223 -2.96 -3.16 -18.95
#